data_1198852f9fb49f5daf254c4bfed4df33
#
_entry.id   1198852f9fb49f5daf254c4bfed4df33
#
_cell.length_a   1.000
_cell.length_b   1.000
_cell.length_c   1.000
_cell.angle_alpha   90.00
_cell.angle_beta   90.00
_cell.angle_gamma   90.00
#
_symmetry.space_group_name_H-M   'P 1'
#
loop_
_entity.id
_entity.type
_entity.pdbx_description
1 polymer ?
#
loop_
_entity_poly.entity_id
_entity_poly.type
_entity_poly.pdbx_seq_one_letter_code
_entity_poly.pdbx_strand_id
1 'polypeptide(L)'
;MWSWLRRRREAQALQRHAIPDELWQATLAHYPFLNQRSAADLIELRRLSSLFLASKEFHGAAGFEVTDEVALAVAAQACLPILKLGLDWYDGFVGIVMHADEVVAPRSWQDEDGIVHEYDEPLAGEAMEGGPVTLSWQAVSAAEPQAGAVFNVVIHEFAHVIDMRDGVPDGVPPLVSNADRQAWLGVLEPVWHRFCRRVDRGGASIIDAYGAESLDEFFAVASEAFFVAPEALKKEQPALYRLLSGFYQQD
;
A
#
# COMPACT_ATOMS: atom_id res chain seq x y z
N MET A 1 8.56 32.79 -1.39
CA MET A 1 7.10 33.12 -1.41
C MET A 1 6.24 31.85 -1.47
N TRP A 2 6.56 30.85 -2.30
CA TRP A 2 5.80 29.60 -2.45
C TRP A 2 5.74 28.73 -1.18
N SER A 3 6.84 28.64 -0.40
CA SER A 3 6.90 27.84 0.83
C SER A 3 5.96 28.35 1.95
N TRP A 4 5.73 29.65 2.05
CA TRP A 4 4.82 30.24 3.02
C TRP A 4 3.35 29.95 2.67
N LEU A 5 2.97 30.03 1.39
CA LEU A 5 1.63 29.69 0.92
C LEU A 5 1.31 28.21 1.14
N ARG A 6 2.28 27.32 0.88
CA ARG A 6 2.17 25.86 1.14
C ARG A 6 1.90 25.61 2.62
N ARG A 7 2.75 26.16 3.51
CA ARG A 7 2.57 26.02 4.97
C ARG A 7 1.23 26.55 5.46
N ARG A 8 0.74 27.64 4.91
CA ARG A 8 -0.56 28.19 5.28
C ARG A 8 -1.71 27.29 4.83
N ARG A 9 -1.65 26.72 3.63
CA ARG A 9 -2.63 25.74 3.13
C ARG A 9 -2.62 24.47 3.98
N GLU A 10 -1.45 23.95 4.30
CA GLU A 10 -1.31 22.78 5.20
C GLU A 10 -1.90 23.07 6.57
N ALA A 11 -1.62 24.21 7.18
CA ALA A 11 -2.19 24.58 8.47
C ALA A 11 -3.71 24.68 8.43
N GLN A 12 -4.29 25.21 7.34
CA GLN A 12 -5.74 25.26 7.15
C GLN A 12 -6.34 23.85 6.93
N ALA A 13 -5.68 22.99 6.17
CA ALA A 13 -6.09 21.61 5.96
C ALA A 13 -6.12 20.84 7.28
N LEU A 14 -5.04 20.94 8.08
CA LEU A 14 -4.94 20.31 9.40
C LEU A 14 -6.01 20.79 10.38
N GLN A 15 -6.44 22.05 10.30
CA GLN A 15 -7.54 22.54 11.14
C GLN A 15 -8.90 22.00 10.69
N ARG A 16 -9.14 21.89 9.38
CA ARG A 16 -10.41 21.43 8.80
C ARG A 16 -10.59 19.92 8.91
N HIS A 17 -9.51 19.18 8.79
CA HIS A 17 -9.47 17.71 8.83
C HIS A 17 -8.70 17.23 10.06
N ALA A 18 -8.88 17.93 11.20
CA ALA A 18 -8.31 17.51 12.47
C ALA A 18 -8.93 16.17 12.89
N ILE A 19 -8.11 15.14 13.00
CA ILE A 19 -8.56 13.81 13.43
C ILE A 19 -8.81 13.87 14.94
N PRO A 20 -10.03 13.53 15.46
CA PRO A 20 -10.30 13.46 16.88
C PRO A 20 -9.41 12.43 17.60
N ASP A 21 -9.03 12.70 18.85
CA ASP A 21 -8.17 11.81 19.62
C ASP A 21 -8.79 10.42 19.81
N GLU A 22 -10.08 10.37 20.11
CA GLU A 22 -10.80 9.11 20.31
C GLU A 22 -10.78 8.24 19.04
N LEU A 23 -11.04 8.85 17.87
CA LEU A 23 -11.03 8.17 16.59
C LEU A 23 -9.62 7.67 16.23
N TRP A 24 -8.58 8.51 16.48
CA TRP A 24 -7.19 8.12 16.26
C TRP A 24 -6.79 6.92 17.12
N GLN A 25 -7.12 6.93 18.42
CA GLN A 25 -6.82 5.84 19.33
C GLN A 25 -7.57 4.55 18.96
N ALA A 26 -8.82 4.66 18.52
CA ALA A 26 -9.59 3.51 18.03
C ALA A 26 -8.94 2.90 16.79
N THR A 27 -8.47 3.72 15.84
CA THR A 27 -7.76 3.27 14.64
C THR A 27 -6.46 2.54 15.01
N LEU A 28 -5.64 3.10 15.91
CA LEU A 28 -4.41 2.45 16.36
C LEU A 28 -4.65 1.14 17.13
N ALA A 29 -5.76 1.05 17.86
CA ALA A 29 -6.15 -0.17 18.55
C ALA A 29 -6.62 -1.26 17.57
N HIS A 30 -7.31 -0.87 16.49
CA HIS A 30 -7.78 -1.79 15.46
C HIS A 30 -6.66 -2.31 14.54
N TYR A 31 -5.64 -1.47 14.28
CA TYR A 31 -4.48 -1.79 13.45
C TYR A 31 -3.18 -1.74 14.27
N PRO A 32 -2.86 -2.78 15.09
CA PRO A 32 -1.74 -2.75 16.03
C PRO A 32 -0.37 -2.51 15.39
N PHE A 33 -0.19 -2.90 14.12
CA PHE A 33 1.06 -2.67 13.40
C PHE A 33 1.38 -1.18 13.20
N LEU A 34 0.37 -0.29 13.13
CA LEU A 34 0.58 1.16 13.10
C LEU A 34 1.22 1.64 14.40
N ASN A 35 0.87 1.04 15.52
CA ASN A 35 1.32 1.44 16.86
C ASN A 35 2.76 0.98 17.19
N GLN A 36 3.40 0.23 16.31
CA GLN A 36 4.80 -0.21 16.45
C GLN A 36 5.82 0.90 16.08
N ARG A 37 5.38 2.15 15.99
CA ARG A 37 6.20 3.30 15.59
C ARG A 37 6.57 4.17 16.80
N SER A 38 7.62 4.97 16.65
CA SER A 38 7.97 5.95 17.70
C SER A 38 6.85 6.97 17.94
N ALA A 39 6.80 7.58 19.11
CA ALA A 39 5.83 8.64 19.40
C ALA A 39 5.91 9.81 18.38
N ALA A 40 7.11 10.15 17.92
CA ALA A 40 7.31 11.19 16.91
C ALA A 40 6.73 10.75 15.55
N ASP A 41 6.89 9.49 15.17
CA ASP A 41 6.36 8.94 13.93
C ASP A 41 4.83 8.83 13.97
N LEU A 42 4.25 8.50 15.10
CA LEU A 42 2.78 8.49 15.27
C LEU A 42 2.18 9.90 15.14
N ILE A 43 2.86 10.92 15.65
CA ILE A 43 2.44 12.33 15.46
C ILE A 43 2.50 12.69 13.98
N GLU A 44 3.57 12.33 13.28
CA GLU A 44 3.73 12.61 11.86
C GLU A 44 2.74 11.80 11.00
N LEU A 45 2.52 10.51 11.33
CA LEU A 45 1.53 9.68 10.66
C LEU A 45 0.13 10.29 10.75
N ARG A 46 -0.28 10.73 11.95
CA ARG A 46 -1.57 11.40 12.14
C ARG A 46 -1.65 12.70 11.33
N ARG A 47 -0.56 13.47 11.28
CA ARG A 47 -0.47 14.70 10.46
C ARG A 47 -0.64 14.40 8.97
N LEU A 48 0.09 13.41 8.46
CA LEU A 48 -0.03 12.98 7.06
C LEU A 48 -1.41 12.45 6.75
N SER A 49 -2.01 11.66 7.63
CA SER A 49 -3.40 11.17 7.48
C SER A 49 -4.41 12.32 7.37
N SER A 50 -4.28 13.38 8.20
CA SER A 50 -5.13 14.57 8.08
C SER A 50 -4.96 15.28 6.74
N LEU A 51 -3.72 15.42 6.25
CA LEU A 51 -3.45 16.03 4.93
C LEU A 51 -3.93 15.15 3.78
N PHE A 52 -3.81 13.85 3.91
CA PHE A 52 -4.32 12.88 2.95
C PHE A 52 -5.84 13.01 2.83
N LEU A 53 -6.58 13.00 3.95
CA LEU A 53 -8.02 13.22 4.00
C LEU A 53 -8.44 14.58 3.40
N ALA A 54 -7.60 15.60 3.51
CA ALA A 54 -7.83 16.91 2.91
C ALA A 54 -7.59 16.96 1.39
N SER A 55 -6.81 16.04 0.85
CA SER A 55 -6.36 16.02 -0.54
C SER A 55 -7.03 14.94 -1.40
N LYS A 56 -7.65 13.93 -0.77
CA LYS A 56 -8.32 12.81 -1.44
C LYS A 56 -9.82 12.89 -1.31
N GLU A 57 -10.52 12.37 -2.31
CA GLU A 57 -11.98 12.30 -2.37
C GLU A 57 -12.41 10.83 -2.21
N PHE A 58 -13.17 10.55 -1.17
CA PHE A 58 -13.70 9.22 -0.90
C PHE A 58 -15.13 9.08 -1.45
N HIS A 59 -15.38 8.01 -2.18
CA HIS A 59 -16.69 7.69 -2.76
C HIS A 59 -17.09 6.28 -2.39
N GLY A 60 -18.29 6.10 -1.84
CA GLY A 60 -18.87 4.78 -1.61
C GLY A 60 -19.60 4.27 -2.85
N ALA A 61 -19.22 3.10 -3.34
CA ALA A 61 -19.88 2.44 -4.44
C ALA A 61 -21.10 1.62 -3.96
N ALA A 62 -22.07 1.42 -4.83
CA ALA A 62 -23.27 0.60 -4.58
C ALA A 62 -24.02 0.94 -3.27
N GLY A 63 -23.99 2.21 -2.85
CA GLY A 63 -24.65 2.68 -1.63
C GLY A 63 -23.85 2.45 -0.33
N PHE A 64 -22.58 2.04 -0.42
CA PHE A 64 -21.70 1.99 0.74
C PHE A 64 -21.47 3.38 1.30
N GLU A 65 -21.67 3.57 2.62
CA GLU A 65 -21.44 4.83 3.29
C GLU A 65 -20.00 4.91 3.83
N VAL A 66 -19.24 5.89 3.36
CA VAL A 66 -17.88 6.14 3.85
C VAL A 66 -17.97 7.03 5.09
N THR A 67 -17.83 6.42 6.26
CA THR A 67 -17.76 7.14 7.54
C THR A 67 -16.36 7.69 7.81
N ASP A 68 -16.22 8.54 8.83
CA ASP A 68 -14.91 9.03 9.26
C ASP A 68 -13.96 7.91 9.70
N GLU A 69 -14.51 6.81 10.30
CA GLU A 69 -13.73 5.63 10.65
C GLU A 69 -13.18 4.94 9.41
N VAL A 70 -14.02 4.74 8.39
CA VAL A 70 -13.60 4.12 7.12
C VAL A 70 -12.51 4.94 6.44
N ALA A 71 -12.73 6.24 6.32
CA ALA A 71 -11.78 7.14 5.67
C ALA A 71 -10.44 7.21 6.43
N LEU A 72 -10.48 7.27 7.77
CA LEU A 72 -9.27 7.29 8.58
C LEU A 72 -8.53 5.96 8.58
N ALA A 73 -9.24 4.82 8.59
CA ALA A 73 -8.64 3.50 8.49
C ALA A 73 -7.78 3.38 7.21
N VAL A 74 -8.31 3.85 6.08
CA VAL A 74 -7.54 3.88 4.81
C VAL A 74 -6.41 4.89 4.91
N ALA A 75 -6.67 6.13 5.33
CA ALA A 75 -5.67 7.19 5.38
C ALA A 75 -4.45 6.85 6.26
N ALA A 76 -4.69 6.26 7.43
CA ALA A 76 -3.61 5.90 8.36
C ALA A 76 -2.70 4.79 7.78
N GLN A 77 -3.28 3.78 7.17
CA GLN A 77 -2.54 2.69 6.53
C GLN A 77 -1.81 3.16 5.26
N ALA A 78 -2.48 3.93 4.40
CA ALA A 78 -1.90 4.49 3.19
C ALA A 78 -0.73 5.45 3.46
N CYS A 79 -0.79 6.22 4.55
CA CYS A 79 0.28 7.15 4.91
C CYS A 79 1.49 6.48 5.56
N LEU A 80 1.39 5.24 6.00
CA LEU A 80 2.51 4.53 6.62
C LEU A 80 3.70 4.32 5.65
N PRO A 81 3.51 3.85 4.41
CA PRO A 81 4.61 3.73 3.44
C PRO A 81 5.31 5.05 3.14
N ILE A 82 4.57 6.16 3.11
CA ILE A 82 5.13 7.48 2.78
C ILE A 82 5.53 8.31 4.00
N LEU A 83 5.54 7.74 5.20
CA LEU A 83 5.82 8.44 6.45
C LEU A 83 7.11 9.27 6.43
N LYS A 84 8.17 8.74 5.80
CA LYS A 84 9.46 9.41 5.62
C LYS A 84 9.67 9.97 4.21
N LEU A 85 8.85 9.57 3.26
CA LEU A 85 8.92 9.99 1.86
C LEU A 85 8.13 11.28 1.60
N GLY A 86 7.02 11.48 2.33
CA GLY A 86 6.14 12.64 2.22
C GLY A 86 4.95 12.44 1.29
N LEU A 87 3.92 13.28 1.47
CA LEU A 87 2.63 13.14 0.78
C LEU A 87 2.70 13.36 -0.74
N ASP A 88 3.71 14.07 -1.22
CA ASP A 88 3.94 14.34 -2.65
C ASP A 88 4.09 13.03 -3.47
N TRP A 89 4.36 11.90 -2.82
CA TRP A 89 4.36 10.57 -3.45
C TRP A 89 3.00 10.13 -3.96
N TYR A 90 1.93 10.73 -3.46
CA TYR A 90 0.55 10.43 -3.85
C TYR A 90 -0.13 11.55 -4.66
N ASP A 91 0.63 12.45 -5.28
CA ASP A 91 0.07 13.55 -6.08
C ASP A 91 -0.61 13.08 -7.39
N GLY A 92 -0.34 11.85 -7.84
CA GLY A 92 -0.79 11.31 -9.12
C GLY A 92 -2.28 10.96 -9.20
N PHE A 93 -3.02 10.91 -8.07
CA PHE A 93 -4.44 10.54 -8.04
C PHE A 93 -5.23 11.34 -7.00
N VAL A 94 -6.56 11.31 -7.11
CA VAL A 94 -7.45 12.02 -6.18
C VAL A 94 -8.50 11.09 -5.57
N GLY A 95 -9.10 10.19 -6.37
CA GLY A 95 -10.24 9.38 -5.98
C GLY A 95 -9.88 8.12 -5.22
N ILE A 96 -10.67 7.82 -4.19
CA ILE A 96 -10.68 6.52 -3.50
C ILE A 96 -12.11 6.01 -3.53
N VAL A 97 -12.31 4.81 -4.09
CA VAL A 97 -13.62 4.17 -4.21
C VAL A 97 -13.70 3.03 -3.22
N MET A 98 -14.67 3.10 -2.32
CA MET A 98 -14.91 2.09 -1.29
C MET A 98 -16.11 1.22 -1.64
N HIS A 99 -15.92 -0.08 -1.63
CA HIS A 99 -16.98 -1.09 -1.73
C HIS A 99 -17.20 -1.77 -0.37
N ALA A 100 -18.40 -2.30 -0.13
CA ALA A 100 -18.67 -3.07 1.09
C ALA A 100 -17.85 -4.38 1.10
N ASP A 101 -17.91 -5.12 -0.01
CA ASP A 101 -17.29 -6.42 -0.22
C ASP A 101 -16.27 -6.37 -1.37
N GLU A 102 -15.64 -7.50 -1.68
CA GLU A 102 -14.77 -7.64 -2.84
C GLU A 102 -15.50 -7.31 -4.14
N VAL A 103 -14.80 -6.69 -5.06
CA VAL A 103 -15.32 -6.33 -6.38
C VAL A 103 -14.99 -7.44 -7.36
N VAL A 104 -15.99 -7.91 -8.08
CA VAL A 104 -15.76 -8.84 -9.17
C VAL A 104 -15.41 -8.06 -10.43
N ALA A 105 -14.15 -8.13 -10.86
CA ALA A 105 -13.68 -7.49 -12.07
C ALA A 105 -13.60 -8.51 -13.21
N PRO A 106 -14.23 -8.23 -14.38
CA PRO A 106 -14.04 -9.05 -15.56
C PRO A 106 -12.60 -8.89 -16.07
N ARG A 107 -11.90 -10.00 -16.21
CA ARG A 107 -10.54 -10.06 -16.77
C ARG A 107 -10.56 -10.80 -18.09
N SER A 108 -9.67 -10.41 -18.99
CA SER A 108 -9.44 -11.16 -20.23
C SER A 108 -7.95 -11.28 -20.49
N TRP A 109 -7.53 -12.46 -20.91
CA TRP A 109 -6.18 -12.68 -21.42
C TRP A 109 -6.22 -13.48 -22.70
N GLN A 110 -5.24 -13.28 -23.57
CA GLN A 110 -5.12 -13.98 -24.84
C GLN A 110 -3.97 -14.98 -24.75
N ASP A 111 -4.23 -16.24 -25.07
CA ASP A 111 -3.20 -17.27 -25.11
C ASP A 111 -2.34 -17.20 -26.38
N GLU A 112 -1.32 -18.08 -26.48
CA GLU A 112 -0.39 -18.14 -27.61
C GLU A 112 -1.08 -18.49 -28.94
N ASP A 113 -2.25 -19.13 -28.88
CA ASP A 113 -3.07 -19.48 -30.05
C ASP A 113 -4.04 -18.34 -30.45
N GLY A 114 -4.04 -17.22 -29.73
CA GLY A 114 -4.88 -16.05 -29.98
C GLY A 114 -6.30 -16.17 -29.44
N ILE A 115 -6.59 -17.16 -28.59
CA ILE A 115 -7.90 -17.33 -27.96
C ILE A 115 -8.01 -16.41 -26.75
N VAL A 116 -9.09 -15.62 -26.69
CA VAL A 116 -9.38 -14.74 -25.55
C VAL A 116 -10.13 -15.55 -24.50
N HIS A 117 -9.58 -15.59 -23.30
CA HIS A 117 -10.17 -16.18 -22.12
C HIS A 117 -10.73 -15.05 -21.24
N GLU A 118 -12.01 -15.12 -20.92
CA GLU A 118 -12.67 -14.20 -19.99
C GLU A 118 -12.95 -14.93 -18.67
N TYR A 119 -12.65 -14.27 -17.56
CA TYR A 119 -12.97 -14.78 -16.23
C TYR A 119 -13.27 -13.62 -15.28
N ASP A 120 -14.02 -13.93 -14.23
CA ASP A 120 -14.32 -12.99 -13.17
C ASP A 120 -13.31 -13.16 -12.02
N GLU A 121 -12.61 -12.08 -11.66
CA GLU A 121 -11.64 -12.07 -10.58
C GLU A 121 -12.21 -11.28 -9.39
N PRO A 122 -12.32 -11.89 -8.20
CA PRO A 122 -12.63 -11.15 -6.99
C PRO A 122 -11.42 -10.31 -6.57
N LEU A 123 -11.59 -9.00 -6.52
CA LEU A 123 -10.55 -8.04 -6.13
C LEU A 123 -10.86 -7.43 -4.77
N ALA A 124 -9.92 -7.55 -3.85
CA ALA A 124 -9.94 -6.84 -2.58
C ALA A 124 -9.62 -5.35 -2.75
N GLY A 125 -8.83 -5.01 -3.76
CA GLY A 125 -8.46 -3.66 -4.15
C GLY A 125 -7.98 -3.60 -5.60
N GLU A 126 -7.78 -2.40 -6.11
CA GLU A 126 -7.15 -2.11 -7.40
C GLU A 126 -6.65 -0.67 -7.46
N ALA A 127 -5.38 -0.49 -7.76
CA ALA A 127 -4.80 0.81 -8.06
C ALA A 127 -4.57 0.94 -9.57
N MET A 128 -5.05 2.02 -10.19
CA MET A 128 -4.86 2.30 -11.60
C MET A 128 -3.97 3.53 -11.78
N GLU A 129 -3.10 3.50 -12.78
CA GLU A 129 -2.25 4.66 -13.13
C GLU A 129 -3.12 5.91 -13.40
N GLY A 130 -2.90 6.96 -12.60
CA GLY A 130 -3.67 8.22 -12.68
C GLY A 130 -5.17 8.09 -12.38
N GLY A 131 -5.65 6.90 -12.05
CA GLY A 131 -7.03 6.58 -11.73
C GLY A 131 -7.30 6.54 -10.23
N PRO A 132 -8.54 6.21 -9.83
CA PRO A 132 -8.86 6.00 -8.42
C PRO A 132 -8.18 4.74 -7.87
N VAL A 133 -7.99 4.72 -6.56
CA VAL A 133 -7.71 3.48 -5.82
C VAL A 133 -9.04 2.91 -5.35
N THR A 134 -9.33 1.67 -5.72
CA THR A 134 -10.54 0.94 -5.31
C THR A 134 -10.20 0.01 -4.15
N LEU A 135 -11.05 -0.06 -3.12
CA LEU A 135 -10.81 -0.87 -1.93
C LEU A 135 -12.11 -1.51 -1.43
N SER A 136 -12.03 -2.76 -0.99
CA SER A 136 -13.06 -3.46 -0.26
C SER A 136 -12.97 -3.14 1.23
N TRP A 137 -14.07 -2.65 1.83
CA TRP A 137 -14.11 -2.42 3.27
C TRP A 137 -13.95 -3.73 4.06
N GLN A 138 -14.51 -4.82 3.58
CA GLN A 138 -14.30 -6.15 4.18
C GLN A 138 -12.81 -6.46 4.31
N ALA A 139 -12.02 -6.24 3.27
CA ALA A 139 -10.58 -6.48 3.27
C ALA A 139 -9.83 -5.45 4.13
N VAL A 140 -10.19 -4.16 4.05
CA VAL A 140 -9.57 -3.09 4.87
C VAL A 140 -9.81 -3.32 6.35
N SER A 141 -11.01 -3.72 6.74
CA SER A 141 -11.39 -3.91 8.15
C SER A 141 -10.91 -5.23 8.75
N ALA A 142 -10.41 -6.16 7.94
CA ALA A 142 -9.82 -7.41 8.43
C ALA A 142 -8.54 -7.12 9.24
N ALA A 143 -8.64 -7.27 10.55
CA ALA A 143 -7.54 -6.93 11.46
C ALA A 143 -6.46 -8.02 11.59
N GLU A 144 -6.73 -9.24 11.12
CA GLU A 144 -5.84 -10.39 11.32
C GLU A 144 -5.38 -11.03 10.00
N PRO A 145 -4.09 -11.43 9.92
CA PRO A 145 -3.58 -12.17 8.78
C PRO A 145 -4.32 -13.51 8.62
N GLN A 146 -4.78 -13.83 7.44
CA GLN A 146 -5.28 -15.16 7.14
C GLN A 146 -4.13 -16.14 7.01
N ALA A 147 -4.17 -17.25 7.78
CA ALA A 147 -3.37 -18.47 7.59
C ALA A 147 -1.87 -18.31 7.27
N GLY A 148 -1.13 -17.48 8.02
CA GLY A 148 0.34 -17.51 8.03
C GLY A 148 1.04 -16.55 7.08
N ALA A 149 0.41 -16.06 6.02
CA ALA A 149 0.90 -14.95 5.19
C ALA A 149 0.30 -13.63 5.65
N VAL A 150 1.02 -12.52 5.45
CA VAL A 150 0.49 -11.17 5.71
C VAL A 150 -0.39 -10.75 4.54
N PHE A 151 -1.52 -10.16 4.86
CA PHE A 151 -2.39 -9.51 3.89
C PHE A 151 -2.82 -8.14 4.42
N ASN A 152 -2.63 -7.10 3.63
CA ASN A 152 -3.10 -5.75 3.91
C ASN A 152 -3.36 -5.00 2.60
N VAL A 153 -4.62 -5.02 2.15
CA VAL A 153 -5.01 -4.45 0.87
C VAL A 153 -4.65 -2.97 0.72
N VAL A 154 -4.71 -2.18 1.79
CA VAL A 154 -4.37 -0.75 1.69
C VAL A 154 -2.88 -0.56 1.40
N ILE A 155 -2.00 -1.23 2.13
CA ILE A 155 -0.55 -1.15 1.88
C ILE A 155 -0.23 -1.70 0.49
N HIS A 156 -0.90 -2.78 0.06
CA HIS A 156 -0.78 -3.38 -1.27
C HIS A 156 -1.04 -2.37 -2.37
N GLU A 157 -2.24 -1.80 -2.41
CA GLU A 157 -2.63 -0.86 -3.46
C GLU A 157 -1.79 0.42 -3.45
N PHE A 158 -1.42 0.90 -2.26
CA PHE A 158 -0.56 2.07 -2.15
C PHE A 158 0.91 1.79 -2.47
N ALA A 159 1.37 0.53 -2.40
CA ALA A 159 2.65 0.14 -2.96
C ALA A 159 2.62 0.19 -4.50
N HIS A 160 1.53 -0.25 -5.14
CA HIS A 160 1.34 -0.06 -6.59
C HIS A 160 1.28 1.42 -6.99
N VAL A 161 0.60 2.27 -6.21
CA VAL A 161 0.63 3.73 -6.45
C VAL A 161 2.05 4.29 -6.41
N ILE A 162 2.89 3.79 -5.49
CA ILE A 162 4.30 4.19 -5.39
C ILE A 162 5.09 3.68 -6.59
N ASP A 163 4.91 2.42 -6.99
CA ASP A 163 5.59 1.79 -8.11
C ASP A 163 5.27 2.48 -9.44
N MET A 164 3.98 2.67 -9.72
CA MET A 164 3.48 3.31 -10.95
C MET A 164 3.79 4.80 -11.07
N ARG A 165 4.44 5.42 -10.10
CA ARG A 165 4.68 6.87 -10.10
C ARG A 165 5.54 7.35 -11.28
N ASP A 166 6.37 6.52 -11.86
CA ASP A 166 7.13 6.82 -13.09
C ASP A 166 6.45 6.32 -14.38
N GLY A 167 5.24 5.74 -14.26
CA GLY A 167 4.44 5.24 -15.37
C GLY A 167 4.72 3.78 -15.73
N VAL A 168 5.50 3.05 -14.92
CA VAL A 168 5.83 1.64 -15.20
C VAL A 168 5.60 0.78 -13.97
N PRO A 169 4.57 -0.10 -13.93
CA PRO A 169 4.39 -1.06 -12.86
C PRO A 169 5.35 -2.24 -13.05
N ASP A 170 6.52 -2.19 -12.43
CA ASP A 170 7.55 -3.23 -12.61
C ASP A 170 8.26 -3.65 -11.31
N GLY A 171 7.72 -3.25 -10.16
CA GLY A 171 8.26 -3.55 -8.83
C GLY A 171 9.50 -2.71 -8.49
N VAL A 172 9.76 -1.65 -9.25
CA VAL A 172 10.88 -0.75 -9.01
C VAL A 172 10.36 0.68 -8.82
N PRO A 173 10.16 1.13 -7.59
CA PRO A 173 9.69 2.48 -7.35
C PRO A 173 10.65 3.51 -7.97
N PRO A 174 10.19 4.75 -8.25
CA PRO A 174 11.04 5.79 -8.82
C PRO A 174 12.32 6.01 -8.00
N LEU A 175 13.46 5.70 -8.60
CA LEU A 175 14.78 5.83 -8.01
C LEU A 175 15.57 6.97 -8.70
N VAL A 176 16.55 7.53 -7.98
CA VAL A 176 17.26 8.74 -8.42
C VAL A 176 18.07 8.52 -9.70
N SER A 177 18.59 7.30 -9.91
CA SER A 177 19.47 7.00 -11.03
C SER A 177 19.28 5.58 -11.58
N ASN A 178 19.72 5.35 -12.81
CA ASN A 178 19.79 4.00 -13.38
C ASN A 178 20.70 3.06 -12.58
N ALA A 179 21.73 3.57 -11.92
CA ALA A 179 22.58 2.77 -11.05
C ALA A 179 21.82 2.27 -9.82
N ASP A 180 20.97 3.12 -9.22
CA ASP A 180 20.11 2.73 -8.10
C ASP A 180 19.08 1.70 -8.54
N ARG A 181 18.49 1.86 -9.75
CA ARG A 181 17.59 0.90 -10.35
C ARG A 181 18.25 -0.47 -10.55
N GLN A 182 19.46 -0.50 -11.09
CA GLN A 182 20.23 -1.74 -11.26
C GLN A 182 20.59 -2.39 -9.91
N ALA A 183 20.95 -1.58 -8.91
CA ALA A 183 21.19 -2.07 -7.56
C ALA A 183 19.94 -2.65 -6.91
N TRP A 184 18.78 -2.03 -7.12
CA TRP A 184 17.47 -2.51 -6.67
C TRP A 184 17.14 -3.87 -7.30
N LEU A 185 17.13 -3.96 -8.62
CA LEU A 185 16.86 -5.19 -9.36
C LEU A 185 17.87 -6.30 -9.00
N GLY A 186 19.13 -5.96 -8.81
CA GLY A 186 20.18 -6.90 -8.36
C GLY A 186 19.90 -7.57 -7.01
N VAL A 187 19.02 -7.00 -6.19
CA VAL A 187 18.55 -7.61 -4.95
C VAL A 187 17.16 -8.24 -5.12
N LEU A 188 16.23 -7.51 -5.73
CA LEU A 188 14.82 -7.90 -5.81
C LEU A 188 14.63 -9.17 -6.66
N GLU A 189 15.15 -9.20 -7.90
CA GLU A 189 14.96 -10.34 -8.82
C GLU A 189 15.50 -11.67 -8.27
N PRO A 190 16.71 -11.77 -7.72
CA PRO A 190 17.18 -13.02 -7.15
C PRO A 190 16.36 -13.49 -5.93
N VAL A 191 15.80 -12.55 -5.14
CA VAL A 191 14.91 -12.88 -4.04
C VAL A 191 13.60 -13.40 -4.58
N TRP A 192 12.99 -12.69 -5.56
CA TRP A 192 11.75 -13.09 -6.21
C TRP A 192 11.84 -14.48 -6.86
N HIS A 193 12.87 -14.75 -7.65
CA HIS A 193 13.06 -16.08 -8.25
C HIS A 193 13.21 -17.21 -7.22
N ARG A 194 13.80 -16.95 -6.05
CA ARG A 194 13.84 -17.94 -4.96
C ARG A 194 12.47 -18.12 -4.33
N PHE A 195 11.74 -17.04 -4.17
CA PHE A 195 10.37 -17.04 -3.66
C PHE A 195 9.43 -17.82 -4.58
N CYS A 196 9.40 -17.55 -5.90
CA CYS A 196 8.58 -18.31 -6.87
C CYS A 196 8.86 -19.82 -6.77
N ARG A 197 10.13 -20.24 -6.77
CA ARG A 197 10.48 -21.66 -6.60
C ARG A 197 10.04 -22.25 -5.26
N ARG A 198 9.91 -21.45 -4.22
CA ARG A 198 9.39 -21.87 -2.92
C ARG A 198 7.89 -22.06 -2.97
N VAL A 199 7.17 -21.12 -3.58
CA VAL A 199 5.72 -21.19 -3.81
C VAL A 199 5.37 -22.43 -4.66
N ASP A 200 6.07 -22.65 -5.77
CA ASP A 200 5.90 -23.83 -6.65
C ASP A 200 6.01 -25.16 -5.93
N ARG A 201 6.79 -25.21 -4.82
CA ARG A 201 6.96 -26.40 -3.98
C ARG A 201 5.99 -26.47 -2.79
N GLY A 202 5.03 -25.54 -2.72
CA GLY A 202 4.10 -25.42 -1.59
C GLY A 202 4.77 -25.01 -0.28
N GLY A 203 5.92 -24.33 -0.34
CA GLY A 203 6.64 -23.86 0.84
C GLY A 203 5.99 -22.62 1.46
N ALA A 204 5.77 -22.65 2.79
CA ALA A 204 5.23 -21.50 3.51
C ALA A 204 6.19 -20.29 3.49
N SER A 205 5.63 -19.08 3.42
CA SER A 205 6.33 -17.81 3.50
C SER A 205 5.47 -16.80 4.26
N ILE A 206 6.11 -15.78 4.86
CA ILE A 206 5.42 -14.62 5.42
C ILE A 206 4.89 -13.69 4.31
N ILE A 207 5.51 -13.75 3.13
CA ILE A 207 5.08 -13.04 1.94
C ILE A 207 3.99 -13.88 1.26
N ASP A 208 2.89 -13.24 0.87
CA ASP A 208 1.79 -13.92 0.20
C ASP A 208 2.22 -14.53 -1.14
N ALA A 209 1.67 -15.72 -1.44
CA ALA A 209 1.99 -16.46 -2.67
C ALA A 209 1.60 -15.69 -3.94
N TYR A 210 0.67 -14.74 -3.85
CA TYR A 210 0.27 -13.85 -4.94
C TYR A 210 1.45 -13.09 -5.55
N GLY A 211 2.45 -12.74 -4.76
CA GLY A 211 3.70 -12.14 -5.24
C GLY A 211 4.53 -13.01 -6.22
N ALA A 212 4.14 -14.27 -6.47
CA ALA A 212 4.80 -15.07 -7.50
C ALA A 212 4.30 -14.78 -8.92
N GLU A 213 3.19 -14.05 -9.08
CA GLU A 213 2.60 -13.72 -10.36
C GLU A 213 3.49 -12.76 -11.17
N SER A 214 3.99 -11.73 -10.53
CA SER A 214 4.83 -10.72 -11.18
C SER A 214 5.74 -10.01 -10.17
N LEU A 215 6.67 -9.19 -10.66
CA LEU A 215 7.64 -8.49 -9.82
C LEU A 215 7.01 -7.30 -9.07
N ASP A 216 6.02 -6.65 -9.69
CA ASP A 216 5.23 -5.56 -9.08
C ASP A 216 4.32 -6.09 -7.97
N GLU A 217 3.66 -7.25 -8.17
CA GLU A 217 2.92 -7.93 -7.12
C GLU A 217 3.85 -8.36 -5.97
N PHE A 218 5.04 -8.85 -6.31
CA PHE A 218 6.02 -9.19 -5.28
C PHE A 218 6.45 -7.98 -4.45
N PHE A 219 6.64 -6.81 -5.08
CA PHE A 219 6.93 -5.58 -4.37
C PHE A 219 5.78 -5.17 -3.45
N ALA A 220 4.52 -5.30 -3.91
CA ALA A 220 3.35 -4.97 -3.13
C ALA A 220 3.22 -5.86 -1.89
N VAL A 221 3.20 -7.20 -2.05
CA VAL A 221 3.08 -8.13 -0.91
C VAL A 221 4.31 -8.13 0.02
N ALA A 222 5.50 -7.83 -0.52
CA ALA A 222 6.70 -7.63 0.31
C ALA A 222 6.60 -6.36 1.15
N SER A 223 5.98 -5.30 0.63
CA SER A 223 5.69 -4.06 1.37
C SER A 223 4.67 -4.29 2.47
N GLU A 224 3.63 -5.09 2.22
CA GLU A 224 2.71 -5.52 3.28
C GLU A 224 3.46 -6.22 4.42
N ALA A 225 4.28 -7.23 4.09
CA ALA A 225 5.06 -7.97 5.08
C ALA A 225 6.06 -7.07 5.83
N PHE A 226 6.65 -6.07 5.16
CA PHE A 226 7.56 -5.11 5.75
C PHE A 226 6.89 -4.24 6.81
N PHE A 227 5.68 -3.76 6.56
CA PHE A 227 4.99 -2.85 7.48
C PHE A 227 4.20 -3.58 8.57
N VAL A 228 3.62 -4.74 8.28
CA VAL A 228 2.74 -5.48 9.20
C VAL A 228 3.51 -6.48 10.05
N ALA A 229 4.53 -7.15 9.51
CA ALA A 229 5.30 -8.18 10.19
C ALA A 229 6.83 -8.04 9.96
N PRO A 230 7.43 -6.87 10.29
CA PRO A 230 8.82 -6.54 9.96
C PRO A 230 9.83 -7.58 10.48
N GLU A 231 9.67 -8.05 11.71
CA GLU A 231 10.60 -9.01 12.31
C GLU A 231 10.56 -10.39 11.61
N ALA A 232 9.38 -10.80 11.15
CA ALA A 232 9.24 -12.05 10.39
C ALA A 232 9.89 -11.92 9.01
N LEU A 233 9.66 -10.82 8.30
CA LEU A 233 10.29 -10.52 7.01
C LEU A 233 11.82 -10.42 7.15
N LYS A 234 12.30 -9.72 8.16
CA LYS A 234 13.74 -9.56 8.45
C LYS A 234 14.43 -10.89 8.68
N LYS A 235 13.76 -11.80 9.38
CA LYS A 235 14.26 -13.16 9.63
C LYS A 235 14.25 -14.02 8.37
N GLU A 236 13.17 -13.96 7.58
CA GLU A 236 13.00 -14.82 6.40
C GLU A 236 13.79 -14.31 5.19
N GLN A 237 13.75 -13.00 4.93
CA GLN A 237 14.30 -12.34 3.75
C GLN A 237 15.13 -11.09 4.13
N PRO A 238 16.28 -11.25 4.82
CA PRO A 238 17.03 -10.12 5.36
C PRO A 238 17.58 -9.15 4.30
N ALA A 239 17.81 -9.61 3.07
CA ALA A 239 18.24 -8.76 1.97
C ALA A 239 17.11 -7.88 1.46
N LEU A 240 15.92 -8.43 1.30
CA LEU A 240 14.70 -7.71 0.91
C LEU A 240 14.31 -6.70 1.99
N TYR A 241 14.33 -7.11 3.27
CA TYR A 241 14.07 -6.20 4.38
C TYR A 241 14.98 -4.95 4.32
N ARG A 242 16.28 -5.13 4.13
CA ARG A 242 17.22 -4.00 4.02
C ARG A 242 16.96 -3.12 2.79
N LEU A 243 16.56 -3.73 1.68
CA LEU A 243 16.20 -2.99 0.46
C LEU A 243 15.01 -2.07 0.72
N LEU A 244 13.92 -2.62 1.29
CA LEU A 244 12.70 -1.89 1.62
C LEU A 244 12.94 -0.84 2.72
N SER A 245 13.68 -1.20 3.78
CA SER A 245 14.07 -0.24 4.84
C SER A 245 14.84 0.97 4.27
N GLY A 246 15.77 0.72 3.36
CA GLY A 246 16.51 1.79 2.68
C GLY A 246 15.63 2.69 1.85
N PHE A 247 14.67 2.14 1.12
CA PHE A 247 13.73 2.90 0.30
C PHE A 247 12.72 3.68 1.15
N TYR A 248 11.98 3.00 2.03
CA TYR A 248 10.97 3.62 2.88
C TYR A 248 11.56 4.50 4.00
N GLN A 249 12.88 4.42 4.24
CA GLN A 249 13.58 5.11 5.33
C GLN A 249 12.96 4.79 6.71
N GLN A 250 12.53 3.54 6.88
CA GLN A 250 11.86 3.02 8.08
C GLN A 250 12.45 1.66 8.46
N ASP A 251 12.32 1.30 9.74
CA ASP A 251 12.73 -0.01 10.30
C ASP A 251 11.53 -0.76 10.86
#